data_41e4aee78f69c0323b5c9bfcf5068d68
#
_entry.id   41e4aee78f69c0323b5c9bfcf5068d68
#
_cell.length_a   1.000
_cell.length_b   1.000
_cell.length_c   1.000
_cell.angle_alpha   90.00
_cell.angle_beta   90.00
_cell.angle_gamma   90.00
#
_symmetry.space_group_name_H-M   'P 1'
#
loop_
_entity.id
_entity.type
_entity.pdbx_description
1 polymer ?
#
loop_
_entity_poly.entity_id
_entity_poly.type
_entity_poly.pdbx_seq_one_letter_code
_entity_poly.pdbx_strand_id
1 'polypeptide(L)'
;MEFTSIEKTSERWGVTPRQVRAYCAANRIDGARLVHGEWQIPAQADKPVRKRRRTFPTSVLGVLEAERSSHVSGGLYHRLQIDLAYNSNHIEGSRLTHEQTRWIFETKTVGEMASDVPVDDIVETANHFRAVDHVIASASAALTEAYVKRLHAILKSGTSDSCRDWFAVGEYKRLDNVVGETETCPATDVHREMAALLAWWKDAAKTFENLIDLHVRFERIHPFQDGNGRVGRLILLKECLKHGITPFVIADGVKRFYYLGLQDWQQGRRTRLLETCRSGQDAFICSLRQFGHAQLAEKAEAEQSASEA
;
A
#
# COMPACT_ATOMS: atom_id res chain seq x y z
N MET A 1 -32.02 -39.24 18.15
CA MET A 1 -30.69 -39.00 17.53
C MET A 1 -29.82 -40.19 17.91
N GLU A 2 -29.21 -40.80 16.91
CA GLU A 2 -28.26 -41.89 17.10
C GLU A 2 -26.87 -41.30 17.43
N PHE A 3 -26.15 -41.86 18.41
CA PHE A 3 -24.84 -41.39 18.84
C PHE A 3 -23.80 -42.48 18.59
N THR A 4 -22.57 -42.06 18.32
CA THR A 4 -21.43 -42.92 18.06
C THR A 4 -20.26 -42.57 19.01
N SER A 5 -19.31 -43.49 19.16
CA SER A 5 -18.14 -43.33 19.98
C SER A 5 -17.04 -42.51 19.25
N ILE A 6 -16.01 -42.10 20.01
CA ILE A 6 -14.81 -41.45 19.46
C ILE A 6 -14.10 -42.35 18.44
N GLU A 7 -13.99 -43.64 18.74
CA GLU A 7 -13.29 -44.62 17.88
C GLU A 7 -13.95 -44.74 16.53
N LYS A 8 -15.28 -45.01 16.53
CA LYS A 8 -16.07 -45.11 15.30
C LYS A 8 -16.07 -43.81 14.49
N THR A 9 -16.11 -42.65 15.18
CA THR A 9 -16.03 -41.35 14.54
C THR A 9 -14.65 -41.10 13.95
N SER A 10 -13.58 -41.52 14.64
CA SER A 10 -12.20 -41.38 14.12
C SER A 10 -11.96 -42.19 12.85
N GLU A 11 -12.48 -43.40 12.80
CA GLU A 11 -12.43 -44.26 11.61
C GLU A 11 -13.19 -43.62 10.43
N ARG A 12 -14.45 -43.19 10.67
CA ARG A 12 -15.29 -42.56 9.63
C ARG A 12 -14.63 -41.29 9.07
N TRP A 13 -13.96 -40.48 9.89
CA TRP A 13 -13.36 -39.23 9.47
C TRP A 13 -11.92 -39.35 8.99
N GLY A 14 -11.26 -40.51 9.16
CA GLY A 14 -9.85 -40.73 8.84
C GLY A 14 -8.92 -39.84 9.67
N VAL A 15 -9.19 -39.74 10.98
CA VAL A 15 -8.41 -38.95 11.94
C VAL A 15 -8.11 -39.77 13.20
N THR A 16 -7.18 -39.29 14.03
CA THR A 16 -6.89 -40.01 15.29
C THR A 16 -7.97 -39.78 16.34
N PRO A 17 -8.21 -40.74 17.28
CA PRO A 17 -9.13 -40.55 18.41
C PRO A 17 -8.80 -39.30 19.25
N ARG A 18 -7.54 -38.94 19.35
CA ARG A 18 -7.05 -37.71 20.02
C ARG A 18 -7.60 -36.45 19.31
N GLN A 19 -7.64 -36.43 17.99
CA GLN A 19 -8.20 -35.30 17.23
C GLN A 19 -9.71 -35.18 17.42
N VAL A 20 -10.43 -36.28 17.47
CA VAL A 20 -11.89 -36.27 17.73
C VAL A 20 -12.16 -35.72 19.13
N ARG A 21 -11.42 -36.17 20.18
CA ARG A 21 -11.53 -35.60 21.54
C ARG A 21 -11.27 -34.10 21.56
N ALA A 22 -10.25 -33.66 20.85
CA ALA A 22 -9.95 -32.22 20.75
C ALA A 22 -11.06 -31.42 20.08
N TYR A 23 -11.73 -31.97 19.08
CA TYR A 23 -12.90 -31.31 18.46
C TYR A 23 -14.09 -31.24 19.41
N CYS A 24 -14.36 -32.30 20.19
CA CYS A 24 -15.40 -32.32 21.21
C CYS A 24 -15.11 -31.30 22.33
N ALA A 25 -13.90 -31.33 22.89
CA ALA A 25 -13.48 -30.41 23.95
C ALA A 25 -13.49 -28.94 23.51
N ALA A 26 -13.26 -28.66 22.21
CA ALA A 26 -13.33 -27.32 21.63
C ALA A 26 -14.71 -26.91 21.15
N ASN A 27 -15.78 -27.69 21.48
CA ASN A 27 -17.17 -27.45 21.07
C ASN A 27 -17.34 -27.27 19.53
N ARG A 28 -16.58 -28.05 18.75
CA ARG A 28 -16.55 -27.94 17.29
C ARG A 28 -17.40 -28.99 16.57
N ILE A 29 -18.03 -29.87 17.32
CA ILE A 29 -18.96 -30.89 16.81
C ILE A 29 -20.33 -30.58 17.42
N ASP A 30 -21.23 -30.16 16.56
CA ASP A 30 -22.58 -29.78 17.00
C ASP A 30 -23.31 -30.99 17.58
N GLY A 31 -23.91 -30.85 18.74
CA GLY A 31 -24.63 -31.91 19.45
C GLY A 31 -23.74 -32.96 20.15
N ALA A 32 -22.41 -32.82 20.13
CA ALA A 32 -21.54 -33.70 20.93
C ALA A 32 -21.67 -33.38 22.42
N ARG A 33 -21.76 -34.42 23.27
CA ARG A 33 -21.93 -34.29 24.72
C ARG A 33 -21.08 -35.30 25.46
N LEU A 34 -20.64 -34.90 26.67
CA LEU A 34 -19.94 -35.79 27.57
C LEU A 34 -20.94 -36.44 28.53
N VAL A 35 -21.04 -37.77 28.52
CA VAL A 35 -21.98 -38.52 29.33
C VAL A 35 -21.18 -39.62 30.07
N HIS A 36 -21.21 -39.62 31.39
CA HIS A 36 -20.47 -40.56 32.23
C HIS A 36 -18.96 -40.66 31.92
N GLY A 37 -18.35 -39.56 31.49
CA GLY A 37 -16.92 -39.51 31.13
C GLY A 37 -16.61 -39.90 29.68
N GLU A 38 -17.60 -40.29 28.90
CA GLU A 38 -17.44 -40.67 27.49
C GLU A 38 -18.13 -39.66 26.56
N TRP A 39 -17.45 -39.32 25.45
CA TRP A 39 -18.02 -38.47 24.43
C TRP A 39 -19.02 -39.23 23.56
N GLN A 40 -20.24 -38.72 23.50
CA GLN A 40 -21.28 -39.14 22.57
C GLN A 40 -21.38 -38.15 21.43
N ILE A 41 -21.13 -38.59 20.19
CA ILE A 41 -21.10 -37.76 19.00
C ILE A 41 -22.29 -38.13 18.12
N PRO A 42 -23.09 -37.18 17.59
CA PRO A 42 -24.15 -37.52 16.67
C PRO A 42 -23.63 -38.33 15.48
N ALA A 43 -24.27 -39.44 15.16
CA ALA A 43 -23.83 -40.37 14.11
C ALA A 43 -23.72 -39.70 12.73
N GLN A 44 -24.47 -38.62 12.50
CA GLN A 44 -24.48 -37.86 11.25
C GLN A 44 -23.62 -36.58 11.31
N ALA A 45 -22.89 -36.33 12.41
CA ALA A 45 -22.05 -35.14 12.51
C ALA A 45 -20.96 -35.12 11.44
N ASP A 46 -20.76 -33.98 10.83
CA ASP A 46 -19.70 -33.75 9.86
C ASP A 46 -18.34 -33.50 10.53
N LYS A 47 -17.27 -33.91 9.83
CA LYS A 47 -15.90 -33.64 10.27
C LYS A 47 -15.68 -32.13 10.32
N PRO A 48 -15.29 -31.54 11.49
CA PRO A 48 -15.02 -30.11 11.57
C PRO A 48 -13.90 -29.72 10.62
N VAL A 49 -14.17 -28.70 9.78
CA VAL A 49 -13.16 -28.16 8.87
C VAL A 49 -11.97 -27.64 9.69
N ARG A 50 -10.76 -28.10 9.35
CA ARG A 50 -9.55 -27.67 10.02
C ARG A 50 -9.45 -26.14 9.92
N LYS A 51 -9.59 -25.42 11.05
CA LYS A 51 -9.29 -23.97 11.04
C LYS A 51 -7.85 -23.83 10.51
N ARG A 52 -7.69 -23.19 9.35
CA ARG A 52 -6.35 -22.82 8.86
C ARG A 52 -5.64 -22.11 10.04
N ARG A 53 -4.47 -22.59 10.41
CA ARG A 53 -3.61 -21.88 11.35
C ARG A 53 -3.45 -20.47 10.76
N ARG A 54 -3.86 -19.43 11.47
CA ARG A 54 -3.57 -18.06 11.09
C ARG A 54 -2.04 -17.96 11.02
N THR A 55 -1.48 -18.07 9.83
CA THR A 55 -0.10 -17.65 9.59
C THR A 55 -0.14 -16.14 9.63
N PHE A 56 0.46 -15.56 10.64
CA PHE A 56 0.65 -14.10 10.68
C PHE A 56 1.53 -13.72 9.49
N PRO A 57 1.16 -12.67 8.74
CA PRO A 57 1.97 -12.19 7.64
C PRO A 57 3.37 -11.83 8.16
N THR A 58 4.41 -12.24 7.42
CA THR A 58 5.82 -12.00 7.77
C THR A 58 6.42 -10.81 7.04
N SER A 59 5.61 -10.07 6.28
CA SER A 59 5.98 -8.87 5.55
C SER A 59 4.88 -7.82 5.60
N VAL A 60 5.25 -6.56 5.43
CA VAL A 60 4.29 -5.44 5.34
C VAL A 60 3.30 -5.67 4.20
N LEU A 61 3.77 -6.09 3.00
CA LEU A 61 2.88 -6.43 1.89
C LEU A 61 1.85 -7.49 2.28
N GLY A 62 2.28 -8.57 2.94
CA GLY A 62 1.37 -9.63 3.37
C GLY A 62 0.31 -9.14 4.39
N VAL A 63 0.65 -8.19 5.26
CA VAL A 63 -0.33 -7.54 6.16
C VAL A 63 -1.36 -6.77 5.36
N LEU A 64 -0.89 -5.90 4.46
CA LEU A 64 -1.77 -5.05 3.64
C LEU A 64 -2.71 -5.88 2.76
N GLU A 65 -2.22 -6.95 2.12
CA GLU A 65 -3.03 -7.88 1.32
C GLU A 65 -4.07 -8.62 2.17
N ALA A 66 -3.68 -9.09 3.36
CA ALA A 66 -4.59 -9.81 4.27
C ALA A 66 -5.70 -8.89 4.80
N GLU A 67 -5.36 -7.67 5.22
CA GLU A 67 -6.33 -6.69 5.72
C GLU A 67 -7.27 -6.20 4.60
N ARG A 68 -6.73 -5.92 3.41
CA ARG A 68 -7.51 -5.54 2.23
C ARG A 68 -8.51 -6.61 1.85
N SER A 69 -8.08 -7.87 1.75
CA SER A 69 -8.94 -8.99 1.35
C SER A 69 -9.98 -9.35 2.41
N SER A 70 -9.71 -9.07 3.67
CA SER A 70 -10.61 -9.31 4.81
C SER A 70 -11.51 -8.13 5.11
N HIS A 71 -11.39 -7.01 4.38
CA HIS A 71 -12.13 -5.76 4.62
C HIS A 71 -12.01 -5.27 6.07
N VAL A 72 -10.82 -5.41 6.68
CA VAL A 72 -10.57 -4.93 8.04
C VAL A 72 -10.62 -3.40 8.06
N SER A 73 -11.53 -2.84 8.85
CA SER A 73 -11.56 -1.40 9.13
C SER A 73 -10.64 -1.05 10.30
N GLY A 74 -9.96 0.10 10.22
CA GLY A 74 -9.09 0.59 11.29
C GLY A 74 -7.75 -0.14 11.44
N GLY A 75 -7.30 -0.91 10.44
CA GLY A 75 -6.00 -1.56 10.41
C GLY A 75 -4.92 -0.74 9.71
N LEU A 76 -3.74 -1.35 9.50
CA LEU A 76 -2.60 -0.73 8.82
C LEU A 76 -2.94 -0.33 7.37
N TYR A 77 -3.64 -1.21 6.62
CA TYR A 77 -4.10 -0.91 5.26
C TYR A 77 -5.01 0.32 5.24
N HIS A 78 -5.99 0.36 6.14
CA HIS A 78 -6.94 1.47 6.26
C HIS A 78 -6.19 2.79 6.52
N ARG A 79 -5.26 2.77 7.48
CA ARG A 79 -4.43 3.93 7.82
C ARG A 79 -3.57 4.39 6.65
N LEU A 80 -2.88 3.47 5.99
CA LEU A 80 -2.03 3.76 4.83
C LEU A 80 -2.83 4.40 3.69
N GLN A 81 -4.01 3.89 3.38
CA GLN A 81 -4.88 4.42 2.33
C GLN A 81 -5.19 5.91 2.58
N ILE A 82 -5.64 6.23 3.78
CA ILE A 82 -6.05 7.60 4.13
C ILE A 82 -4.84 8.53 4.16
N ASP A 83 -3.79 8.15 4.88
CA ASP A 83 -2.62 9.02 5.08
C ASP A 83 -1.88 9.26 3.76
N LEU A 84 -1.71 8.24 2.92
CA LEU A 84 -1.03 8.41 1.65
C LEU A 84 -1.87 9.25 0.68
N ALA A 85 -3.18 9.00 0.58
CA ALA A 85 -4.04 9.78 -0.29
C ALA A 85 -4.12 11.26 0.16
N TYR A 86 -4.35 11.50 1.45
CA TYR A 86 -4.37 12.85 1.99
C TYR A 86 -3.07 13.60 1.72
N ASN A 87 -1.94 13.09 2.23
CA ASN A 87 -0.68 13.79 2.13
C ASN A 87 -0.22 13.96 0.68
N SER A 88 -0.35 12.93 -0.14
CA SER A 88 0.08 12.96 -1.53
C SER A 88 -0.72 13.95 -2.38
N ASN A 89 -2.04 14.07 -2.17
CA ASN A 89 -2.87 15.06 -2.87
C ASN A 89 -2.68 16.47 -2.28
N HIS A 90 -2.52 16.59 -0.97
CA HIS A 90 -2.34 17.90 -0.31
C HIS A 90 -0.99 18.55 -0.67
N ILE A 91 0.05 17.75 -0.87
CA ILE A 91 1.33 18.20 -1.44
C ILE A 91 1.12 18.85 -2.82
N GLU A 92 0.22 18.35 -3.63
CA GLU A 92 -0.12 18.87 -4.97
C GLU A 92 -1.20 19.98 -4.94
N GLY A 93 -1.68 20.36 -3.76
CA GLY A 93 -2.59 21.50 -3.60
C GLY A 93 -4.07 21.16 -3.41
N SER A 94 -4.42 19.89 -3.20
CA SER A 94 -5.79 19.52 -2.85
C SER A 94 -6.26 20.23 -1.58
N ARG A 95 -7.53 20.65 -1.57
CA ARG A 95 -8.16 21.36 -0.45
C ARG A 95 -8.91 20.47 0.50
N LEU A 96 -8.97 19.14 0.23
CA LEU A 96 -9.62 18.19 1.12
C LEU A 96 -8.85 18.08 2.45
N THR A 97 -9.58 18.13 3.56
CA THR A 97 -9.01 17.86 4.88
C THR A 97 -8.72 16.37 5.04
N HIS A 98 -7.91 16.02 6.04
CA HIS A 98 -7.65 14.61 6.38
C HIS A 98 -8.96 13.88 6.74
N GLU A 99 -9.89 14.55 7.43
CA GLU A 99 -11.18 13.97 7.81
C GLU A 99 -12.07 13.75 6.60
N GLN A 100 -12.14 14.71 5.66
CA GLN A 100 -12.88 14.55 4.40
C GLN A 100 -12.30 13.42 3.55
N THR A 101 -10.97 13.31 3.48
CA THR A 101 -10.29 12.18 2.81
C THR A 101 -10.69 10.85 3.44
N ARG A 102 -10.75 10.79 4.78
CA ARG A 102 -11.23 9.61 5.51
C ARG A 102 -12.69 9.28 5.18
N TRP A 103 -13.58 10.26 5.17
CA TRP A 103 -14.99 10.03 4.83
C TRP A 103 -15.17 9.52 3.40
N ILE A 104 -14.43 10.07 2.43
CA ILE A 104 -14.45 9.54 1.05
C ILE A 104 -14.04 8.08 1.03
N PHE A 105 -13.03 7.68 1.80
CA PHE A 105 -12.59 6.29 1.88
C PHE A 105 -13.63 5.39 2.54
N GLU A 106 -14.10 5.77 3.74
CA GLU A 106 -14.95 4.93 4.59
C GLU A 106 -16.40 4.89 4.11
N THR A 107 -16.98 6.05 3.79
CA THR A 107 -18.42 6.21 3.58
C THR A 107 -18.81 6.55 2.15
N LYS A 108 -17.85 6.85 1.28
CA LYS A 108 -18.07 7.35 -0.09
C LYS A 108 -18.81 8.68 -0.12
N THR A 109 -18.72 9.46 0.95
CA THR A 109 -19.28 10.81 1.09
C THR A 109 -18.17 11.81 1.40
N VAL A 110 -18.43 13.10 1.22
CA VAL A 110 -17.46 14.18 1.52
C VAL A 110 -17.77 14.83 2.87
N GLY A 111 -18.94 14.57 3.44
CA GLY A 111 -19.43 15.24 4.65
C GLY A 111 -19.79 16.71 4.42
N GLU A 112 -19.81 17.51 5.50
CA GLU A 112 -20.00 18.95 5.39
C GLU A 112 -18.75 19.61 4.80
N MET A 113 -18.94 20.40 3.74
CA MET A 113 -17.88 21.21 3.14
C MET A 113 -17.98 22.63 3.65
N ALA A 114 -17.03 23.02 4.49
CA ALA A 114 -16.93 24.40 5.01
C ALA A 114 -16.32 25.36 3.97
N SER A 115 -15.83 24.90 2.83
CA SER A 115 -15.17 25.67 1.78
C SER A 115 -15.41 25.05 0.40
N ASP A 116 -15.21 25.82 -0.64
CA ASP A 116 -15.26 25.37 -2.04
C ASP A 116 -14.11 24.38 -2.30
N VAL A 117 -14.44 23.09 -2.31
CA VAL A 117 -13.52 22.02 -2.70
C VAL A 117 -13.74 21.73 -4.19
N PRO A 118 -12.70 21.79 -5.04
CA PRO A 118 -12.81 21.40 -6.43
C PRO A 118 -13.29 19.97 -6.59
N VAL A 119 -14.16 19.71 -7.55
CA VAL A 119 -14.64 18.34 -7.82
C VAL A 119 -13.49 17.41 -8.19
N ASP A 120 -12.48 17.91 -8.87
CA ASP A 120 -11.28 17.14 -9.23
C ASP A 120 -10.52 16.65 -8.00
N ASP A 121 -10.47 17.41 -6.90
CA ASP A 121 -9.83 16.97 -5.65
C ASP A 121 -10.52 15.70 -5.11
N ILE A 122 -11.86 15.63 -5.22
CA ILE A 122 -12.64 14.46 -4.78
C ILE A 122 -12.39 13.28 -5.71
N VAL A 123 -12.42 13.50 -7.04
CA VAL A 123 -12.18 12.47 -8.05
C VAL A 123 -10.76 11.91 -7.93
N GLU A 124 -9.75 12.77 -7.83
CA GLU A 124 -8.36 12.37 -7.70
C GLU A 124 -8.09 11.63 -6.38
N THR A 125 -8.74 12.04 -5.28
CA THR A 125 -8.64 11.32 -4.00
C THR A 125 -9.25 9.93 -4.10
N ALA A 126 -10.43 9.79 -4.69
CA ALA A 126 -11.04 8.48 -4.92
C ALA A 126 -10.20 7.59 -5.84
N ASN A 127 -9.59 8.19 -6.87
CA ASN A 127 -8.67 7.51 -7.78
C ASN A 127 -7.37 7.12 -7.09
N HIS A 128 -6.87 7.95 -6.16
CA HIS A 128 -5.66 7.63 -5.40
C HIS A 128 -5.84 6.36 -4.56
N PHE A 129 -6.99 6.17 -3.92
CA PHE A 129 -7.31 4.90 -3.23
C PHE A 129 -7.26 3.70 -4.18
N ARG A 130 -7.81 3.84 -5.40
CA ARG A 130 -7.75 2.79 -6.43
C ARG A 130 -6.33 2.51 -6.89
N ALA A 131 -5.50 3.56 -6.97
CA ALA A 131 -4.09 3.42 -7.34
C ALA A 131 -3.29 2.70 -6.24
N VAL A 132 -3.52 2.99 -4.96
CA VAL A 132 -2.92 2.26 -3.83
C VAL A 132 -3.37 0.80 -3.83
N ASP A 133 -4.65 0.52 -4.08
CA ASP A 133 -5.14 -0.86 -4.22
C ASP A 133 -4.46 -1.61 -5.35
N HIS A 134 -4.26 -0.94 -6.49
CA HIS A 134 -3.53 -1.51 -7.63
C HIS A 134 -2.07 -1.79 -7.26
N VAL A 135 -1.41 -0.86 -6.57
CA VAL A 135 -0.02 -1.04 -6.08
C VAL A 135 0.09 -2.25 -5.17
N ILE A 136 -0.78 -2.39 -4.16
CA ILE A 136 -0.75 -3.52 -3.22
C ILE A 136 -1.01 -4.83 -3.97
N ALA A 137 -2.01 -4.87 -4.85
CA ALA A 137 -2.37 -6.09 -5.59
C ALA A 137 -1.30 -6.55 -6.59
N SER A 138 -0.45 -5.64 -7.05
CA SER A 138 0.54 -5.89 -8.10
C SER A 138 1.98 -5.54 -7.67
N ALA A 139 2.24 -5.43 -6.37
CA ALA A 139 3.53 -5.01 -5.84
C ALA A 139 4.72 -5.85 -6.37
N SER A 140 4.52 -7.16 -6.54
CA SER A 140 5.54 -8.08 -7.06
C SER A 140 5.86 -7.91 -8.55
N ALA A 141 5.01 -7.23 -9.32
CA ALA A 141 5.22 -7.02 -10.75
C ALA A 141 6.50 -6.18 -11.03
N ALA A 142 7.06 -6.32 -12.23
CA ALA A 142 8.17 -5.46 -12.67
C ALA A 142 7.69 -4.01 -12.84
N LEU A 143 8.54 -3.05 -12.47
CA LEU A 143 8.31 -1.65 -12.79
C LEU A 143 8.65 -1.44 -14.28
N THR A 144 7.63 -1.16 -15.08
CA THR A 144 7.72 -0.97 -16.52
C THR A 144 7.05 0.34 -16.93
N GLU A 145 7.30 0.84 -18.14
CA GLU A 145 6.59 2.00 -18.66
C GLU A 145 5.06 1.79 -18.63
N ALA A 146 4.60 0.60 -19.02
CA ALA A 146 3.17 0.27 -18.98
C ALA A 146 2.61 0.34 -17.55
N TYR A 147 3.40 -0.09 -16.55
CA TYR A 147 2.99 0.00 -15.14
C TYR A 147 2.88 1.47 -14.69
N VAL A 148 3.89 2.29 -15.00
CA VAL A 148 3.92 3.72 -14.67
C VAL A 148 2.75 4.46 -15.34
N LYS A 149 2.52 4.21 -16.63
CA LYS A 149 1.36 4.75 -17.38
C LYS A 149 0.03 4.31 -16.80
N ARG A 150 -0.06 3.05 -16.33
CA ARG A 150 -1.27 2.54 -15.68
C ARG A 150 -1.59 3.26 -14.38
N LEU A 151 -0.59 3.57 -13.54
CA LEU A 151 -0.80 4.36 -12.33
C LEU A 151 -1.36 5.75 -12.66
N HIS A 152 -0.78 6.43 -13.66
CA HIS A 152 -1.28 7.72 -14.13
C HIS A 152 -2.72 7.62 -14.69
N ALA A 153 -3.01 6.58 -15.48
CA ALA A 153 -4.34 6.35 -16.01
C ALA A 153 -5.39 6.17 -14.90
N ILE A 154 -5.06 5.44 -13.84
CA ILE A 154 -5.97 5.30 -12.69
C ILE A 154 -6.17 6.65 -12.01
N LEU A 155 -5.07 7.38 -11.75
CA LEU A 155 -5.09 8.61 -10.97
C LEU A 155 -5.89 9.72 -11.66
N LYS A 156 -5.70 9.92 -12.96
CA LYS A 156 -6.29 11.03 -13.73
C LYS A 156 -7.59 10.67 -14.44
N SER A 157 -8.11 9.45 -14.25
CA SER A 157 -9.39 9.04 -14.86
C SER A 157 -10.56 9.86 -14.34
N GLY A 158 -11.35 10.45 -15.26
CA GLY A 158 -12.57 11.19 -14.93
C GLY A 158 -12.35 12.57 -14.31
N THR A 159 -11.14 13.09 -14.32
CA THR A 159 -10.85 14.49 -13.97
C THR A 159 -11.21 15.42 -15.12
N SER A 160 -11.36 16.72 -14.84
CA SER A 160 -11.62 17.73 -15.87
C SER A 160 -10.51 17.78 -16.94
N ASP A 161 -9.26 17.53 -16.55
CA ASP A 161 -8.13 17.42 -17.46
C ASP A 161 -8.28 16.26 -18.44
N SER A 162 -8.90 15.16 -18.03
CA SER A 162 -9.11 13.99 -18.90
C SER A 162 -9.98 14.26 -20.14
N CYS A 163 -10.72 15.36 -20.14
CA CYS A 163 -11.56 15.80 -21.23
C CYS A 163 -10.84 16.73 -22.23
N ARG A 164 -9.57 17.06 -21.98
CA ARG A 164 -8.79 17.97 -22.82
C ARG A 164 -7.98 17.22 -23.86
N ASP A 165 -8.06 17.60 -25.14
CA ASP A 165 -7.39 16.91 -26.25
C ASP A 165 -5.86 16.83 -26.12
N TRP A 166 -5.25 17.80 -25.45
CA TRP A 166 -3.81 17.84 -25.24
C TRP A 166 -3.36 17.05 -24.03
N PHE A 167 -4.28 16.66 -23.14
CA PHE A 167 -3.99 15.90 -21.92
C PHE A 167 -4.17 14.41 -22.17
N ALA A 168 -3.08 13.67 -22.24
CA ALA A 168 -3.11 12.24 -22.54
C ALA A 168 -3.12 11.41 -21.25
N VAL A 169 -4.31 10.99 -20.79
CA VAL A 169 -4.45 10.14 -19.60
C VAL A 169 -3.78 8.78 -19.84
N GLY A 170 -2.82 8.44 -18.99
CA GLY A 170 -2.08 7.17 -19.11
C GLY A 170 -1.01 7.16 -20.19
N GLU A 171 -0.71 8.32 -20.79
CA GLU A 171 0.37 8.47 -21.75
C GLU A 171 1.33 9.61 -21.34
N TYR A 172 2.53 9.59 -21.86
CA TYR A 172 3.50 10.65 -21.58
C TYR A 172 3.08 11.97 -22.17
N LYS A 173 3.58 13.06 -21.59
CA LYS A 173 3.27 14.43 -22.00
C LYS A 173 3.59 14.67 -23.47
N ARG A 174 2.77 15.51 -24.09
CA ARG A 174 2.93 15.95 -25.49
C ARG A 174 3.47 17.36 -25.57
N LEU A 175 3.34 18.12 -24.50
CA LEU A 175 3.79 19.51 -24.40
C LEU A 175 4.86 19.58 -23.30
N ASP A 176 5.87 20.41 -23.53
CA ASP A 176 6.85 20.74 -22.53
C ASP A 176 6.19 21.42 -21.33
N ASN A 177 6.70 21.14 -20.16
CA ASN A 177 6.22 21.72 -18.91
C ASN A 177 7.38 22.14 -18.00
N VAL A 178 7.05 22.99 -17.03
CA VAL A 178 8.00 23.47 -16.02
C VAL A 178 7.46 23.16 -14.63
N VAL A 179 8.36 22.98 -13.66
CA VAL A 179 8.03 22.84 -12.25
C VAL A 179 8.65 24.01 -11.51
N GLY A 180 7.80 24.97 -11.11
CA GLY A 180 8.27 26.28 -10.64
C GLY A 180 9.03 27.00 -11.76
N GLU A 181 10.31 27.28 -11.54
CA GLU A 181 11.22 27.89 -12.53
C GLU A 181 12.13 26.87 -13.24
N THR A 182 11.99 25.56 -12.94
CA THR A 182 12.85 24.50 -13.47
C THR A 182 12.21 23.86 -14.69
N GLU A 183 12.92 23.87 -15.81
CA GLU A 183 12.54 23.10 -16.98
C GLU A 183 12.67 21.58 -16.70
N THR A 184 11.67 20.82 -17.12
CA THR A 184 11.68 19.37 -17.03
C THR A 184 12.23 18.76 -18.32
N CYS A 185 12.32 17.42 -18.40
CA CYS A 185 12.71 16.76 -19.63
C CYS A 185 11.76 17.16 -20.80
N PRO A 186 12.29 17.55 -21.99
CA PRO A 186 11.45 17.84 -23.15
C PRO A 186 10.56 16.66 -23.52
N ALA A 187 9.32 16.93 -23.98
CA ALA A 187 8.36 15.89 -24.32
C ALA A 187 8.89 14.86 -25.34
N THR A 188 9.72 15.30 -26.27
CA THR A 188 10.39 14.44 -27.28
C THR A 188 11.37 13.42 -26.67
N ASP A 189 11.92 13.72 -25.51
CA ASP A 189 12.96 12.91 -24.87
C ASP A 189 12.43 11.99 -23.77
N VAL A 190 11.19 12.19 -23.32
CA VAL A 190 10.60 11.47 -22.19
C VAL A 190 10.70 9.95 -22.36
N HIS A 191 10.38 9.40 -23.51
CA HIS A 191 10.45 7.96 -23.75
C HIS A 191 11.87 7.40 -23.54
N ARG A 192 12.88 8.09 -24.07
CA ARG A 192 14.27 7.70 -23.93
C ARG A 192 14.71 7.74 -22.45
N GLU A 193 14.41 8.84 -21.78
CA GLU A 193 14.80 9.05 -20.38
C GLU A 193 14.09 8.08 -19.43
N MET A 194 12.79 7.81 -19.64
CA MET A 194 12.06 6.81 -18.86
C MET A 194 12.58 5.39 -19.11
N ALA A 195 12.88 5.02 -20.36
CA ALA A 195 13.48 3.73 -20.66
C ALA A 195 14.86 3.56 -19.97
N ALA A 196 15.69 4.61 -20.00
CA ALA A 196 16.99 4.62 -19.33
C ALA A 196 16.83 4.52 -17.78
N LEU A 197 15.88 5.26 -17.19
CA LEU A 197 15.59 5.20 -15.76
C LEU A 197 15.15 3.80 -15.32
N LEU A 198 14.25 3.17 -16.05
CA LEU A 198 13.74 1.84 -15.73
C LEU A 198 14.79 0.75 -15.94
N ALA A 199 15.64 0.87 -16.97
CA ALA A 199 16.78 -0.02 -17.17
C ALA A 199 17.78 0.10 -16.01
N TRP A 200 18.16 1.32 -15.63
CA TRP A 200 19.02 1.55 -14.47
C TRP A 200 18.41 0.95 -13.19
N TRP A 201 17.12 1.21 -12.91
CA TRP A 201 16.46 0.69 -11.71
C TRP A 201 16.43 -0.85 -11.69
N LYS A 202 16.28 -1.49 -12.84
CA LYS A 202 16.28 -2.95 -12.93
C LYS A 202 17.57 -3.55 -12.37
N ASP A 203 18.72 -2.93 -12.67
CA ASP A 203 20.05 -3.44 -12.33
C ASP A 203 20.59 -2.85 -11.01
N ALA A 204 20.09 -1.71 -10.56
CA ALA A 204 20.52 -1.05 -9.33
C ALA A 204 20.26 -1.91 -8.08
N ALA A 205 21.14 -1.79 -7.08
CA ALA A 205 20.89 -2.35 -5.75
C ALA A 205 19.63 -1.75 -5.14
N LYS A 206 18.79 -2.60 -4.54
CA LYS A 206 17.49 -2.19 -3.98
C LYS A 206 17.67 -1.65 -2.56
N THR A 207 18.43 -0.59 -2.43
CA THR A 207 18.66 0.15 -1.18
C THR A 207 17.65 1.30 -1.05
N PHE A 208 17.47 1.77 0.18
CA PHE A 208 16.62 2.95 0.43
C PHE A 208 17.13 4.19 -0.33
N GLU A 209 18.45 4.40 -0.37
CA GLU A 209 19.04 5.53 -1.08
C GLU A 209 18.79 5.47 -2.59
N ASN A 210 18.99 4.30 -3.21
CA ASN A 210 18.71 4.12 -4.63
C ASN A 210 17.21 4.24 -4.95
N LEU A 211 16.34 3.88 -4.02
CA LEU A 211 14.90 4.09 -4.16
C LEU A 211 14.55 5.60 -4.18
N ILE A 212 15.20 6.38 -3.33
CA ILE A 212 15.05 7.85 -3.36
C ILE A 212 15.63 8.43 -4.66
N ASP A 213 16.77 7.91 -5.14
CA ASP A 213 17.36 8.33 -6.41
C ASP A 213 16.44 8.02 -7.62
N LEU A 214 15.78 6.85 -7.61
CA LEU A 214 14.73 6.54 -8.58
C LEU A 214 13.64 7.61 -8.60
N HIS A 215 13.17 8.00 -7.43
CA HIS A 215 12.13 9.01 -7.29
C HIS A 215 12.59 10.39 -7.79
N VAL A 216 13.78 10.84 -7.39
CA VAL A 216 14.33 12.14 -7.83
C VAL A 216 14.50 12.19 -9.35
N ARG A 217 15.01 11.11 -9.96
CA ARG A 217 15.15 11.03 -11.42
C ARG A 217 13.79 11.04 -12.11
N PHE A 218 12.80 10.35 -11.55
CA PHE A 218 11.44 10.37 -12.07
C PHE A 218 10.83 11.78 -12.01
N GLU A 219 10.97 12.45 -10.86
CA GLU A 219 10.50 13.85 -10.70
C GLU A 219 11.20 14.81 -11.66
N ARG A 220 12.49 14.60 -11.95
CA ARG A 220 13.23 15.40 -12.93
C ARG A 220 12.76 15.17 -14.36
N ILE A 221 12.48 13.92 -14.75
CA ILE A 221 11.93 13.60 -16.08
C ILE A 221 10.56 14.22 -16.23
N HIS A 222 9.74 14.14 -15.19
CA HIS A 222 8.37 14.69 -15.17
C HIS A 222 7.55 14.22 -16.36
N PRO A 223 7.37 12.89 -16.51
CA PRO A 223 6.94 12.29 -17.78
C PRO A 223 5.51 12.59 -18.19
N PHE A 224 4.65 13.05 -17.28
CA PHE A 224 3.25 13.35 -17.56
C PHE A 224 2.98 14.85 -17.58
N GLN A 225 1.86 15.24 -18.16
CA GLN A 225 1.45 16.64 -18.20
C GLN A 225 1.08 17.18 -16.81
N ASP A 226 0.51 16.32 -15.95
CA ASP A 226 0.21 16.53 -14.53
C ASP A 226 0.23 15.19 -13.79
N GLY A 227 0.20 15.21 -12.44
CA GLY A 227 0.12 14.02 -11.60
C GLY A 227 1.45 13.29 -11.36
N ASN A 228 2.58 13.86 -11.78
CA ASN A 228 3.89 13.23 -11.66
C ASN A 228 4.27 12.94 -10.20
N GLY A 229 4.16 13.92 -9.30
CA GLY A 229 4.48 13.75 -7.90
C GLY A 229 3.67 12.61 -7.25
N ARG A 230 2.38 12.52 -7.54
CA ARG A 230 1.50 11.46 -7.03
C ARG A 230 1.89 10.09 -7.58
N VAL A 231 2.17 9.98 -8.88
CA VAL A 231 2.67 8.75 -9.50
C VAL A 231 4.03 8.37 -8.93
N GLY A 232 4.95 9.31 -8.77
CA GLY A 232 6.26 9.09 -8.17
C GLY A 232 6.16 8.51 -6.76
N ARG A 233 5.28 9.04 -5.90
CA ARG A 233 5.06 8.53 -4.54
C ARG A 233 4.36 7.16 -4.52
N LEU A 234 3.51 6.86 -5.49
CA LEU A 234 2.94 5.50 -5.67
C LEU A 234 4.01 4.49 -6.14
N ILE A 235 4.97 4.91 -6.97
CA ILE A 235 6.14 4.09 -7.36
C ILE A 235 7.01 3.81 -6.14
N LEU A 236 7.25 4.80 -5.27
CA LEU A 236 7.97 4.60 -4.02
C LEU A 236 7.29 3.51 -3.16
N LEU A 237 5.99 3.63 -2.91
CA LEU A 237 5.24 2.61 -2.16
C LEU A 237 5.38 1.23 -2.81
N LYS A 238 5.18 1.14 -4.12
CA LYS A 238 5.26 -0.12 -4.88
C LYS A 238 6.62 -0.79 -4.74
N GLU A 239 7.70 -0.05 -4.91
CA GLU A 239 9.04 -0.61 -4.84
C GLU A 239 9.47 -0.92 -3.39
N CYS A 240 9.01 -0.13 -2.40
CA CYS A 240 9.14 -0.48 -0.98
C CYS A 240 8.53 -1.86 -0.71
N LEU A 241 7.27 -2.05 -1.08
CA LEU A 241 6.54 -3.31 -0.84
C LEU A 241 7.18 -4.50 -1.56
N LYS A 242 7.64 -4.29 -2.81
CA LYS A 242 8.28 -5.34 -3.60
C LYS A 242 9.59 -5.82 -3.01
N HIS A 243 10.40 -4.91 -2.54
CA HIS A 243 11.76 -5.20 -2.10
C HIS A 243 11.93 -5.33 -0.58
N GLY A 244 10.81 -5.27 0.16
CA GLY A 244 10.82 -5.38 1.61
C GLY A 244 11.42 -4.16 2.33
N ILE A 245 11.57 -3.03 1.62
CA ILE A 245 11.96 -1.76 2.23
C ILE A 245 10.76 -1.23 3.01
N THR A 246 10.98 -0.74 4.22
CA THR A 246 9.89 -0.15 5.02
C THR A 246 9.24 1.01 4.28
N PRO A 247 7.92 0.97 4.02
CA PRO A 247 7.20 2.06 3.39
C PRO A 247 7.24 3.35 4.22
N PHE A 248 6.98 4.46 3.55
CA PHE A 248 6.86 5.77 4.19
C PHE A 248 5.85 6.65 3.47
N VAL A 249 5.32 7.61 4.19
CA VAL A 249 4.46 8.67 3.67
C VAL A 249 5.17 10.00 3.90
N ILE A 250 5.33 10.79 2.85
CA ILE A 250 5.83 12.16 2.95
C ILE A 250 4.65 13.00 3.44
N ALA A 251 4.73 13.46 4.70
CA ALA A 251 3.68 14.27 5.30
C ALA A 251 3.62 15.65 4.66
N ASP A 252 2.42 16.22 4.49
CA ASP A 252 2.24 17.57 3.95
C ASP A 252 2.98 18.64 4.79
N GLY A 253 3.01 18.47 6.10
CA GLY A 253 3.72 19.38 7.01
C GLY A 253 5.23 19.51 6.74
N VAL A 254 5.85 18.55 6.04
CA VAL A 254 7.26 18.59 5.62
C VAL A 254 7.43 18.86 4.12
N LYS A 255 6.38 19.24 3.41
CA LYS A 255 6.37 19.53 1.96
C LYS A 255 7.53 20.44 1.53
N ARG A 256 7.81 21.50 2.30
CA ARG A 256 8.93 22.41 2.01
C ARG A 256 10.28 21.70 2.02
N PHE A 257 10.52 20.86 3.03
CA PHE A 257 11.78 20.11 3.14
C PHE A 257 11.90 19.05 2.04
N TYR A 258 10.79 18.45 1.65
CA TYR A 258 10.74 17.50 0.54
C TYR A 258 11.15 18.17 -0.78
N TYR A 259 10.56 19.30 -1.16
CA TYR A 259 10.93 19.98 -2.41
C TYR A 259 12.37 20.54 -2.40
N LEU A 260 12.80 21.13 -1.28
CA LEU A 260 14.20 21.53 -1.13
C LEU A 260 15.15 20.33 -1.19
N GLY A 261 14.74 19.19 -0.65
CA GLY A 261 15.49 17.95 -0.70
C GLY A 261 15.64 17.39 -2.12
N LEU A 262 14.59 17.46 -2.95
CA LEU A 262 14.66 17.11 -4.37
C LEU A 262 15.66 17.99 -5.13
N GLN A 263 15.68 19.29 -4.86
CA GLN A 263 16.65 20.23 -5.46
C GLN A 263 18.08 19.96 -4.98
N ASP A 264 18.27 19.77 -3.67
CA ASP A 264 19.58 19.46 -3.09
C ASP A 264 20.16 18.15 -3.65
N TRP A 265 19.32 17.12 -3.82
CA TRP A 265 19.75 15.83 -4.37
C TRP A 265 20.36 15.98 -5.76
N GLN A 266 19.74 16.79 -6.62
CA GLN A 266 20.24 17.08 -7.97
C GLN A 266 21.60 17.81 -7.95
N GLN A 267 21.95 18.45 -6.83
CA GLN A 267 23.22 19.12 -6.59
C GLN A 267 24.21 18.25 -5.78
N GLY A 268 23.89 16.95 -5.60
CA GLY A 268 24.73 16.00 -4.85
C GLY A 268 24.57 16.04 -3.33
N ARG A 269 23.68 16.90 -2.79
CA ARG A 269 23.40 16.99 -1.36
C ARG A 269 22.21 16.11 -0.98
N ARG A 270 22.47 14.95 -0.41
CA ARG A 270 21.44 13.90 -0.22
C ARG A 270 20.73 13.93 1.13
N THR A 271 21.38 14.50 2.15
CA THR A 271 20.96 14.39 3.56
C THR A 271 19.51 14.83 3.79
N ARG A 272 19.11 16.02 3.30
CA ARG A 272 17.78 16.56 3.58
C ARG A 272 16.65 15.66 3.12
N LEU A 273 16.74 15.14 1.90
CA LEU A 273 15.67 14.26 1.37
C LEU A 273 15.67 12.91 2.07
N LEU A 274 16.85 12.34 2.34
CA LEU A 274 16.96 11.10 3.11
C LEU A 274 16.32 11.24 4.49
N GLU A 275 16.67 12.29 5.25
CA GLU A 275 16.10 12.54 6.58
C GLU A 275 14.58 12.74 6.52
N THR A 276 14.09 13.50 5.53
CA THR A 276 12.65 13.70 5.33
C THR A 276 11.93 12.36 5.09
N CYS A 277 12.47 11.49 4.24
CA CYS A 277 11.88 10.20 3.95
C CYS A 277 12.03 9.21 5.12
N ARG A 278 13.16 9.24 5.85
CA ARG A 278 13.37 8.42 7.07
C ARG A 278 12.38 8.78 8.17
N SER A 279 12.13 10.06 8.40
CA SER A 279 11.08 10.50 9.34
C SER A 279 9.71 9.91 8.98
N GLY A 280 9.42 9.77 7.69
CA GLY A 280 8.22 9.06 7.22
C GLY A 280 8.25 7.55 7.51
N GLN A 281 9.43 6.90 7.42
CA GLN A 281 9.60 5.49 7.80
C GLN A 281 9.38 5.29 9.31
N ASP A 282 9.92 6.19 10.15
CA ASP A 282 9.73 6.15 11.61
C ASP A 282 8.24 6.22 11.97
N ALA A 283 7.50 7.12 11.34
CA ALA A 283 6.05 7.21 11.52
C ALA A 283 5.33 5.93 11.08
N PHE A 284 5.77 5.29 10.01
CA PHE A 284 5.21 4.02 9.54
C PHE A 284 5.54 2.87 10.51
N ILE A 285 6.76 2.81 11.05
CA ILE A 285 7.18 1.85 12.09
C ILE A 285 6.33 2.00 13.35
N CYS A 286 6.06 3.24 13.78
CA CYS A 286 5.12 3.49 14.89
C CYS A 286 3.73 2.95 14.57
N SER A 287 3.25 3.09 13.34
CA SER A 287 1.95 2.54 12.90
C SER A 287 1.95 1.01 12.93
N LEU A 288 3.04 0.35 12.52
CA LEU A 288 3.19 -1.11 12.64
C LEU A 288 3.00 -1.58 14.08
N ARG A 289 3.59 -0.90 15.06
CA ARG A 289 3.40 -1.22 16.48
C ARG A 289 1.98 -0.99 16.95
N GLN A 290 1.40 0.15 16.58
CA GLN A 290 0.04 0.52 16.94
C GLN A 290 -0.98 -0.52 16.47
N PHE A 291 -0.78 -1.11 15.29
CA PHE A 291 -1.67 -2.13 14.73
C PHE A 291 -1.27 -3.57 15.06
N GLY A 292 -0.37 -3.77 16.05
CA GLY A 292 -0.04 -5.11 16.58
C GLY A 292 1.01 -5.88 15.77
N HIS A 293 1.76 -5.22 14.89
CA HIS A 293 2.82 -5.81 14.07
C HIS A 293 4.23 -5.55 14.63
N ALA A 294 4.42 -5.73 15.94
CA ALA A 294 5.66 -5.40 16.64
C ALA A 294 6.91 -6.07 16.03
N GLN A 295 6.82 -7.35 15.62
CA GLN A 295 7.94 -8.06 14.99
C GLN A 295 8.38 -7.43 13.67
N LEU A 296 7.42 -6.91 12.87
CA LEU A 296 7.74 -6.20 11.63
C LEU A 296 8.35 -4.83 11.93
N ALA A 297 7.91 -4.16 12.99
CA ALA A 297 8.50 -2.90 13.42
C ALA A 297 9.95 -3.07 13.89
N GLU A 298 10.23 -4.07 14.72
CA GLU A 298 11.59 -4.40 15.20
C GLU A 298 12.54 -4.73 14.04
N LYS A 299 12.05 -5.52 13.07
CA LYS A 299 12.80 -5.83 11.84
C LYS A 299 13.12 -4.56 11.04
N ALA A 300 12.13 -3.69 10.84
CA ALA A 300 12.28 -2.44 10.10
C ALA A 300 13.32 -1.51 10.75
N GLU A 301 13.31 -1.38 12.08
CA GLU A 301 14.31 -0.60 12.83
C GLU A 301 15.73 -1.16 12.70
N ALA A 302 15.87 -2.47 12.77
CA ALA A 302 17.17 -3.13 12.59
C ALA A 302 17.73 -2.87 11.18
N GLU A 303 16.88 -2.96 10.14
CA GLU A 303 17.27 -2.67 8.75
C GLU A 303 17.64 -1.20 8.54
N GLN A 304 16.91 -0.27 9.17
CA GLN A 304 17.21 1.16 9.13
C GLN A 304 18.56 1.47 9.78
N SER A 305 18.81 0.96 10.99
CA SER A 305 20.08 1.13 11.70
C SER A 305 21.27 0.55 10.93
N ALA A 306 21.10 -0.61 10.28
CA ALA A 306 22.13 -1.23 9.46
C ALA A 306 22.46 -0.43 8.19
N SER A 307 21.54 0.39 7.70
CA SER A 307 21.76 1.25 6.53
C SER A 307 22.44 2.58 6.86
N GLU A 308 22.57 2.92 8.15
CA GLU A 308 23.22 4.14 8.67
C GLU A 308 24.66 3.89 9.11
N ALA A 309 25.04 2.63 9.35
CA ALA A 309 26.38 2.21 9.75
C ALA A 309 27.28 1.97 8.54
#